data_4fb877600cb4903718c66200f9789161
#
_entry.id   4fb877600cb4903718c66200f9789161
#
_cell.length_a   1.000
_cell.length_b   1.000
_cell.length_c   1.000
_cell.angle_alpha   90.00
_cell.angle_beta   90.00
_cell.angle_gamma   90.00
#
_symmetry.space_group_name_H-M   'P 1'
#
loop_
_entity.id
_entity.type
_entity.pdbx_description
1 polymer ?
#
loop_
_entity_poly.entity_id
_entity_poly.type
_entity_poly.pdbx_seq_one_letter_code
_entity_poly.pdbx_strand_id
1 'polypeptide(L)'
;MPVAFALMLIVTACTIFAAWKYDKEVIAVIGQVGAYVIPFLLSSGSGNVEVLLAYVAIINVGVLLVSCKKYWKLVLGLSFVASWGILSISYRFTEITETAQALVWLGFMFAYFIVFYVMFLLYKICKCQFFQQFDIAYILSNSFLFFGLGYNLVKGQADLAPYLEHFA
;
A
#
# COMPACT_ATOMS: atom_id res chain seq x y z
N MET A 1 -23.34 -3.49 2.50
CA MET A 1 -21.88 -3.40 2.35
C MET A 1 -21.39 -2.18 1.57
N PRO A 2 -21.88 -1.84 0.35
CA PRO A 2 -21.32 -0.69 -0.40
C PRO A 2 -21.49 0.67 0.30
N VAL A 3 -22.60 0.88 1.03
CA VAL A 3 -22.85 2.14 1.74
C VAL A 3 -21.86 2.38 2.88
N ALA A 4 -21.57 1.35 3.67
CA ALA A 4 -20.58 1.46 4.76
C ALA A 4 -19.18 1.78 4.19
N PHE A 5 -18.80 1.13 3.10
CA PHE A 5 -17.53 1.38 2.40
C PHE A 5 -17.43 2.84 1.89
N ALA A 6 -18.48 3.35 1.23
CA ALA A 6 -18.53 4.72 0.76
C ALA A 6 -18.43 5.74 1.91
N LEU A 7 -19.14 5.47 3.01
CA LEU A 7 -19.12 6.34 4.19
C LEU A 7 -17.74 6.41 4.82
N MET A 8 -17.01 5.31 4.85
CA MET A 8 -15.62 5.25 5.34
C MET A 8 -14.66 6.03 4.47
N LEU A 9 -14.77 5.91 3.15
CA LEU A 9 -13.94 6.69 2.24
C LEU A 9 -14.21 8.20 2.44
N ILE A 10 -15.46 8.61 2.64
CA ILE A 10 -15.83 10.00 2.91
C ILE A 10 -15.22 10.49 4.22
N VAL A 11 -15.36 9.71 5.32
CA VAL A 11 -14.78 10.07 6.62
C VAL A 11 -13.25 10.17 6.52
N THR A 12 -12.60 9.23 5.85
CA THR A 12 -11.15 9.27 5.64
C THR A 12 -10.75 10.50 4.83
N ALA A 13 -11.47 10.82 3.76
CA ALA A 13 -11.20 12.02 2.95
C ALA A 13 -11.39 13.31 3.76
N CYS A 14 -12.43 13.40 4.58
CA CYS A 14 -12.67 14.55 5.47
C CYS A 14 -11.53 14.68 6.51
N THR A 15 -11.06 13.58 7.08
CA THR A 15 -9.96 13.60 8.06
C THR A 15 -8.65 14.06 7.43
N ILE A 16 -8.34 13.57 6.21
CA ILE A 16 -7.18 14.00 5.45
C ILE A 16 -7.28 15.50 5.12
N PHE A 17 -8.45 15.97 4.69
CA PHE A 17 -8.68 17.38 4.41
C PHE A 17 -8.51 18.25 5.65
N ALA A 18 -9.04 17.82 6.81
CA ALA A 18 -8.86 18.51 8.09
C ALA A 18 -7.37 18.56 8.49
N ALA A 19 -6.67 17.43 8.40
CA ALA A 19 -5.23 17.36 8.68
C ALA A 19 -4.43 18.33 7.81
N TRP A 20 -4.79 18.43 6.54
CA TRP A 20 -4.15 19.33 5.60
C TRP A 20 -4.44 20.81 5.92
N LYS A 21 -5.71 21.14 6.23
CA LYS A 21 -6.13 22.50 6.55
C LYS A 21 -5.49 23.02 7.86
N TYR A 22 -5.41 22.16 8.88
CA TYR A 22 -4.85 22.53 10.19
C TYR A 22 -3.34 22.31 10.31
N ASP A 23 -2.70 21.77 9.27
CA ASP A 23 -1.26 21.47 9.21
C ASP A 23 -0.77 20.61 10.38
N LYS A 24 -1.54 19.58 10.73
CA LYS A 24 -1.24 18.68 11.84
C LYS A 24 -1.06 17.24 11.37
N GLU A 25 0.19 16.79 11.34
CA GLU A 25 0.56 15.39 10.98
C GLU A 25 -0.17 14.37 11.86
N VAL A 26 -0.35 14.67 13.16
CA VAL A 26 -1.01 13.78 14.11
C VAL A 26 -2.46 13.46 13.71
N ILE A 27 -3.21 14.44 13.19
CA ILE A 27 -4.58 14.21 12.72
C ILE A 27 -4.59 13.28 11.52
N ALA A 28 -3.63 13.43 10.61
CA ALA A 28 -3.49 12.54 9.45
C ALA A 28 -3.15 11.11 9.88
N VAL A 29 -2.24 10.94 10.84
CA VAL A 29 -1.86 9.62 11.39
C VAL A 29 -3.08 8.93 12.03
N ILE A 30 -3.86 9.63 12.88
CA ILE A 30 -5.05 9.06 13.52
C ILE A 30 -6.07 8.62 12.47
N GLY A 31 -6.36 9.47 11.49
CA GLY A 31 -7.27 9.15 10.40
C GLY A 31 -6.80 7.96 9.57
N GLN A 32 -5.51 7.87 9.33
CA GLN A 32 -4.89 6.80 8.57
C GLN A 32 -4.94 5.45 9.30
N VAL A 33 -4.62 5.44 10.61
CA VAL A 33 -4.78 4.22 11.44
C VAL A 33 -6.22 3.76 11.40
N GLY A 34 -7.19 4.66 11.58
CA GLY A 34 -8.60 4.34 11.43
C GLY A 34 -8.92 3.71 10.07
N ALA A 35 -8.44 4.31 8.99
CA ALA A 35 -8.68 3.82 7.63
C ALA A 35 -8.16 2.40 7.40
N TYR A 36 -6.97 2.06 7.90
CA TYR A 36 -6.42 0.70 7.74
C TYR A 36 -7.08 -0.34 8.65
N VAL A 37 -7.56 0.06 9.83
CA VAL A 37 -8.20 -0.87 10.80
C VAL A 37 -9.64 -1.21 10.41
N ILE A 38 -10.36 -0.28 9.82
CA ILE A 38 -11.78 -0.40 9.50
C ILE A 38 -12.14 -1.65 8.67
N PRO A 39 -11.44 -2.02 7.58
CA PRO A 39 -11.77 -3.22 6.81
C PRO A 39 -11.74 -4.50 7.64
N PHE A 40 -10.83 -4.58 8.62
CA PHE A 40 -10.73 -5.73 9.52
C PHE A 40 -11.91 -5.80 10.49
N LEU A 41 -12.40 -4.66 10.98
CA LEU A 41 -13.55 -4.58 11.87
C LEU A 41 -14.87 -4.94 11.16
N LEU A 42 -14.95 -4.68 9.85
CA LEU A 42 -16.15 -4.96 9.06
C LEU A 42 -16.13 -6.32 8.37
N SER A 43 -14.98 -7.00 8.37
CA SER A 43 -14.87 -8.33 7.78
C SER A 43 -15.62 -9.33 8.63
N SER A 44 -16.78 -9.75 8.14
CA SER A 44 -17.60 -10.83 8.73
C SER A 44 -17.16 -12.23 8.28
N GLY A 45 -15.87 -12.44 8.04
CA GLY A 45 -15.30 -13.76 7.74
C GLY A 45 -15.42 -14.27 6.28
N SER A 46 -16.22 -13.62 5.45
CA SER A 46 -16.35 -13.94 4.00
C SER A 46 -15.69 -12.90 3.10
N GLY A 47 -14.69 -12.18 3.64
CA GLY A 47 -14.09 -11.02 2.98
C GLY A 47 -13.29 -11.41 1.75
N ASN A 48 -13.65 -10.86 0.61
CA ASN A 48 -12.85 -10.93 -0.60
C ASN A 48 -11.55 -10.12 -0.39
N VAL A 49 -10.42 -10.82 -0.31
CA VAL A 49 -9.09 -10.23 -0.05
C VAL A 49 -8.71 -9.22 -1.14
N GLU A 50 -9.14 -9.44 -2.39
CA GLU A 50 -8.88 -8.52 -3.50
C GLU A 50 -9.53 -7.17 -3.26
N VAL A 51 -10.75 -7.14 -2.70
CA VAL A 51 -11.44 -5.89 -2.33
C VAL A 51 -10.68 -5.17 -1.22
N LEU A 52 -10.14 -5.90 -0.24
CA LEU A 52 -9.29 -5.32 0.80
C LEU A 52 -8.02 -4.69 0.21
N LEU A 53 -7.33 -5.40 -0.67
CA LEU A 53 -6.11 -4.89 -1.32
C LEU A 53 -6.42 -3.68 -2.22
N ALA A 54 -7.52 -3.71 -2.98
CA ALA A 54 -7.96 -2.55 -3.76
C ALA A 54 -8.27 -1.34 -2.88
N TYR A 55 -8.93 -1.54 -1.73
CA TYR A 55 -9.19 -0.48 -0.77
C TYR A 55 -7.89 0.15 -0.23
N VAL A 56 -6.94 -0.68 0.19
CA VAL A 56 -5.62 -0.21 0.65
C VAL A 56 -4.88 0.55 -0.47
N ALA A 57 -4.98 0.10 -1.73
CA ALA A 57 -4.42 0.82 -2.88
C ALA A 57 -5.00 2.23 -3.02
N ILE A 58 -6.33 2.39 -2.86
CA ILE A 58 -7.01 3.69 -2.92
C ILE A 58 -6.51 4.62 -1.81
N ILE A 59 -6.38 4.11 -0.58
CA ILE A 59 -5.81 4.89 0.55
C ILE A 59 -4.39 5.33 0.23
N ASN A 60 -3.55 4.43 -0.29
CA ASN A 60 -2.17 4.76 -0.65
C ASN A 60 -2.08 5.86 -1.73
N VAL A 61 -2.96 5.84 -2.72
CA VAL A 61 -3.07 6.93 -3.69
C VAL A 61 -3.49 8.24 -3.01
N GLY A 62 -4.42 8.19 -2.07
CA GLY A 62 -4.80 9.36 -1.26
C GLY A 62 -3.62 9.94 -0.47
N VAL A 63 -2.84 9.09 0.17
CA VAL A 63 -1.61 9.49 0.89
C VAL A 63 -0.56 10.07 -0.07
N LEU A 64 -0.40 9.49 -1.27
CA LEU A 64 0.48 10.02 -2.32
C LEU A 64 0.10 11.45 -2.69
N LEU A 65 -1.19 11.73 -2.90
CA LEU A 65 -1.67 13.08 -3.23
C LEU A 65 -1.37 14.10 -2.12
N VAL A 66 -1.52 13.70 -0.86
CA VAL A 66 -1.14 14.55 0.29
C VAL A 66 0.36 14.77 0.33
N SER A 67 1.14 13.73 0.09
CA SER A 67 2.61 13.76 0.12
C SER A 67 3.22 14.66 -0.95
N CYS A 68 2.54 14.87 -2.07
CA CYS A 68 2.97 15.84 -3.09
C CYS A 68 3.03 17.28 -2.56
N LYS A 69 2.25 17.58 -1.52
CA LYS A 69 2.17 18.92 -0.93
C LYS A 69 2.91 19.03 0.40
N LYS A 70 2.87 17.98 1.23
CA LYS A 70 3.46 17.96 2.57
C LYS A 70 4.17 16.63 2.83
N TYR A 71 5.45 16.72 3.18
CA TYR A 71 6.27 15.55 3.48
C TYR A 71 6.16 15.18 4.97
N TRP A 72 5.12 14.44 5.32
CA TRP A 72 4.91 13.91 6.66
C TRP A 72 5.50 12.51 6.78
N LYS A 73 6.65 12.41 7.41
CA LYS A 73 7.43 11.16 7.48
C LYS A 73 6.68 10.03 8.19
N LEU A 74 5.94 10.34 9.26
CA LEU A 74 5.17 9.34 10.00
C LEU A 74 4.02 8.78 9.17
N VAL A 75 3.30 9.64 8.45
CA VAL A 75 2.21 9.22 7.54
C VAL A 75 2.75 8.30 6.45
N LEU A 76 3.87 8.66 5.83
CA LEU A 76 4.53 7.87 4.78
C LEU A 76 5.01 6.51 5.29
N GLY A 77 5.71 6.51 6.43
CA GLY A 77 6.22 5.29 7.04
C GLY A 77 5.12 4.35 7.48
N LEU A 78 4.05 4.89 8.08
CA LEU A 78 2.89 4.11 8.50
C LEU A 78 2.16 3.49 7.29
N SER A 79 1.96 4.26 6.20
CA SER A 79 1.38 3.73 4.96
C SER A 79 2.18 2.57 4.42
N PHE A 80 3.50 2.73 4.37
CA PHE A 80 4.40 1.70 3.86
C PHE A 80 4.29 0.40 4.67
N VAL A 81 4.46 0.51 6.00
CA VAL A 81 4.42 -0.67 6.89
C VAL A 81 3.04 -1.32 6.88
N ALA A 82 1.95 -0.53 6.97
CA ALA A 82 0.60 -1.07 6.96
C ALA A 82 0.26 -1.78 5.64
N SER A 83 0.58 -1.17 4.50
CA SER A 83 0.23 -1.73 3.18
C SER A 83 0.98 -3.02 2.87
N TRP A 84 2.31 -3.02 3.04
CA TRP A 84 3.11 -4.22 2.84
C TRP A 84 2.84 -5.29 3.89
N GLY A 85 2.54 -4.88 5.14
CA GLY A 85 2.11 -5.78 6.21
C GLY A 85 0.79 -6.48 5.88
N ILE A 86 -0.25 -5.72 5.50
CA ILE A 86 -1.55 -6.27 5.11
C ILE A 86 -1.40 -7.22 3.91
N LEU A 87 -0.67 -6.81 2.89
CA LEU A 87 -0.44 -7.62 1.69
C LEU A 87 0.30 -8.93 2.04
N SER A 88 1.37 -8.85 2.84
CA SER A 88 2.17 -10.03 3.25
C SER A 88 1.36 -10.99 4.11
N ILE A 89 0.58 -10.48 5.07
CA ILE A 89 -0.30 -11.27 5.93
C ILE A 89 -1.38 -11.94 5.07
N SER A 90 -2.05 -11.18 4.22
CA SER A 90 -3.09 -11.72 3.33
C SER A 90 -2.54 -12.80 2.41
N TYR A 91 -1.34 -12.60 1.87
CA TYR A 91 -0.65 -13.60 1.04
C TYR A 91 -0.38 -14.92 1.79
N ARG A 92 -0.03 -14.85 3.08
CA ARG A 92 0.24 -16.04 3.91
C ARG A 92 -0.99 -16.86 4.24
N PHE A 93 -2.17 -16.24 4.28
CA PHE A 93 -3.45 -16.88 4.64
C PHE A 93 -4.32 -17.23 3.42
N THR A 94 -3.93 -16.84 2.22
CA THR A 94 -4.67 -17.13 0.99
C THR A 94 -3.95 -18.22 0.22
N GLU A 95 -4.65 -19.32 -0.06
CA GLU A 95 -4.16 -20.37 -0.96
C GLU A 95 -4.38 -19.91 -2.40
N ILE A 96 -3.29 -19.61 -3.10
CA ILE A 96 -3.31 -19.20 -4.50
C ILE A 96 -3.04 -20.42 -5.35
N THR A 97 -4.09 -21.01 -5.91
CA THR A 97 -4.02 -22.22 -6.72
C THR A 97 -4.06 -21.96 -8.22
N GLU A 98 -4.68 -20.85 -8.62
CA GLU A 98 -4.86 -20.50 -10.03
C GLU A 98 -3.86 -19.45 -10.50
N THR A 99 -3.32 -19.63 -11.70
CA THR A 99 -2.40 -18.67 -12.34
C THR A 99 -3.05 -17.30 -12.53
N ALA A 100 -4.36 -17.25 -12.80
CA ALA A 100 -5.11 -16.01 -12.91
C ALA A 100 -5.09 -15.22 -11.60
N GLN A 101 -5.31 -15.88 -10.46
CA GLN A 101 -5.20 -15.26 -9.15
C GLN A 101 -3.78 -14.76 -8.87
N ALA A 102 -2.76 -15.56 -9.21
CA ALA A 102 -1.37 -15.16 -9.03
C ALA A 102 -1.04 -13.87 -9.81
N LEU A 103 -1.55 -13.70 -11.02
CA LEU A 103 -1.39 -12.48 -11.81
C LEU A 103 -2.07 -11.27 -11.17
N VAL A 104 -3.26 -11.44 -10.58
CA VAL A 104 -3.95 -10.36 -9.84
C VAL A 104 -3.13 -9.93 -8.63
N TRP A 105 -2.59 -10.88 -7.85
CA TRP A 105 -1.72 -10.58 -6.71
C TRP A 105 -0.44 -9.86 -7.13
N LEU A 106 0.17 -10.29 -8.23
CA LEU A 106 1.35 -9.64 -8.80
C LEU A 106 1.04 -8.21 -9.23
N GLY A 107 -0.16 -7.99 -9.79
CA GLY A 107 -0.67 -6.66 -10.14
C GLY A 107 -0.79 -5.74 -8.92
N PHE A 108 -1.32 -6.22 -7.78
CA PHE A 108 -1.37 -5.44 -6.53
C PHE A 108 0.02 -5.15 -5.97
N MET A 109 0.93 -6.14 -5.97
CA MET A 109 2.32 -5.94 -5.54
C MET A 109 3.01 -4.87 -6.39
N PHE A 110 2.83 -4.92 -7.71
CA PHE A 110 3.39 -3.95 -8.64
C PHE A 110 2.77 -2.56 -8.44
N ALA A 111 1.45 -2.47 -8.25
CA ALA A 111 0.77 -1.20 -7.97
C ALA A 111 1.31 -0.55 -6.69
N TYR A 112 1.46 -1.31 -5.60
CA TYR A 112 2.03 -0.82 -4.35
C TYR A 112 3.48 -0.38 -4.54
N PHE A 113 4.28 -1.20 -5.24
CA PHE A 113 5.66 -0.87 -5.54
C PHE A 113 5.77 0.50 -6.24
N ILE A 114 4.99 0.72 -7.30
CA ILE A 114 5.00 1.97 -8.06
C ILE A 114 4.51 3.15 -7.21
N VAL A 115 3.41 2.99 -6.47
CA VAL A 115 2.86 4.07 -5.63
C VAL A 115 3.87 4.52 -4.59
N PHE A 116 4.52 3.60 -3.88
CA PHE A 116 5.54 3.95 -2.88
C PHE A 116 6.81 4.49 -3.52
N TYR A 117 7.24 3.93 -4.64
CA TYR A 117 8.40 4.43 -5.37
C TYR A 117 8.20 5.89 -5.79
N VAL A 118 7.04 6.20 -6.39
CA VAL A 118 6.66 7.56 -6.76
C VAL A 118 6.54 8.45 -5.54
N MET A 119 5.92 7.96 -4.46
CA MET A 119 5.71 8.70 -3.22
C MET A 119 7.02 9.20 -2.59
N PHE A 120 8.04 8.33 -2.51
CA PHE A 120 9.35 8.70 -1.93
C PHE A 120 10.17 9.60 -2.85
N LEU A 121 10.04 9.44 -4.16
CA LEU A 121 10.79 10.23 -5.15
C LEU A 121 10.19 11.59 -5.43
N LEU A 122 8.87 11.66 -5.62
CA LEU A 122 8.18 12.82 -6.21
C LEU A 122 8.37 14.08 -5.39
N TYR A 123 8.22 13.99 -4.07
CA TYR A 123 8.40 15.14 -3.20
C TYR A 123 9.86 15.67 -3.24
N LYS A 124 10.83 14.77 -3.23
CA LYS A 124 12.25 15.12 -3.23
C LYS A 124 12.67 15.79 -4.54
N ILE A 125 12.20 15.24 -5.66
CA ILE A 125 12.49 15.81 -6.99
C ILE A 125 11.81 17.18 -7.15
N CYS A 126 10.52 17.29 -6.80
CA CYS A 126 9.77 18.56 -6.94
C CYS A 126 10.27 19.68 -6.04
N LYS A 127 10.83 19.36 -4.87
CA LYS A 127 11.34 20.34 -3.89
C LYS A 127 12.86 20.47 -3.89
N CYS A 128 13.56 19.81 -4.80
CA CYS A 128 15.03 19.78 -4.88
C CYS A 128 15.71 19.52 -3.52
N GLN A 129 15.15 18.59 -2.73
CA GLN A 129 15.68 18.23 -1.43
C GLN A 129 16.61 17.02 -1.54
N PHE A 130 17.66 17.01 -0.72
CA PHE A 130 18.58 15.86 -0.63
C PHE A 130 17.88 14.64 0.00
N PHE A 131 18.24 13.45 -0.50
CA PHE A 131 17.80 12.19 0.09
C PHE A 131 18.42 12.01 1.47
N GLN A 132 17.58 11.65 2.44
CA GLN A 132 18.01 11.25 3.78
C GLN A 132 18.18 9.73 3.81
N GLN A 133 18.93 9.23 4.79
CA GLN A 133 19.17 7.79 4.96
C GLN A 133 17.86 6.99 5.06
N PHE A 134 16.82 7.57 5.69
CA PHE A 134 15.49 6.94 5.78
C PHE A 134 14.81 6.78 4.43
N ASP A 135 14.92 7.77 3.53
CA ASP A 135 14.29 7.73 2.21
C ASP A 135 14.91 6.59 1.36
N ILE A 136 16.24 6.46 1.44
CA ILE A 136 16.98 5.39 0.76
C ILE A 136 16.58 4.02 1.32
N ALA A 137 16.48 3.90 2.66
CA ALA A 137 16.06 2.67 3.30
C ALA A 137 14.65 2.24 2.87
N TYR A 138 13.69 3.16 2.76
CA TYR A 138 12.34 2.85 2.27
C TYR A 138 12.33 2.40 0.81
N ILE A 139 13.08 3.07 -0.07
CA ILE A 139 13.17 2.69 -1.50
C ILE A 139 13.77 1.29 -1.64
N LEU A 140 14.86 1.00 -0.93
CA LEU A 140 15.47 -0.32 -0.92
C LEU A 140 14.53 -1.38 -0.36
N SER A 141 13.88 -1.11 0.80
CA SER A 141 12.91 -2.04 1.40
C SER A 141 11.73 -2.30 0.47
N ASN A 142 11.23 -1.28 -0.24
CA ASN A 142 10.16 -1.42 -1.22
C ASN A 142 10.56 -2.39 -2.33
N SER A 143 11.77 -2.26 -2.85
CA SER A 143 12.30 -3.16 -3.89
C SER A 143 12.48 -4.59 -3.35
N PHE A 144 13.06 -4.76 -2.17
CA PHE A 144 13.23 -6.09 -1.55
C PHE A 144 11.89 -6.79 -1.28
N LEU A 145 10.89 -6.07 -0.79
CA LEU A 145 9.56 -6.63 -0.54
C LEU A 145 8.88 -7.06 -1.85
N PHE A 146 8.93 -6.20 -2.87
CA PHE A 146 8.35 -6.52 -4.18
C PHE A 146 9.02 -7.74 -4.81
N PHE A 147 10.34 -7.76 -4.90
CA PHE A 147 11.06 -8.89 -5.50
C PHE A 147 10.96 -10.15 -4.66
N GLY A 148 11.06 -10.06 -3.33
CA GLY A 148 10.97 -11.21 -2.44
C GLY A 148 9.60 -11.89 -2.47
N LEU A 149 8.51 -11.13 -2.37
CA LEU A 149 7.15 -11.68 -2.44
C LEU A 149 6.81 -12.12 -3.86
N GLY A 150 7.17 -11.33 -4.88
CA GLY A 150 6.96 -11.67 -6.28
C GLY A 150 7.68 -12.96 -6.68
N TYR A 151 8.93 -13.13 -6.28
CA TYR A 151 9.69 -14.36 -6.50
C TYR A 151 8.99 -15.57 -5.87
N ASN A 152 8.57 -15.46 -4.60
CA ASN A 152 7.87 -16.56 -3.91
C ASN A 152 6.54 -16.90 -4.60
N LEU A 153 5.79 -15.90 -5.06
CA LEU A 153 4.53 -16.09 -5.77
C LEU A 153 4.75 -16.83 -7.11
N VAL A 154 5.70 -16.38 -7.92
CA VAL A 154 6.02 -16.97 -9.24
C VAL A 154 6.56 -18.38 -9.07
N LYS A 155 7.42 -18.63 -8.10
CA LYS A 155 7.95 -19.96 -7.79
C LYS A 155 6.87 -20.96 -7.39
N GLY A 156 5.79 -20.49 -6.75
CA GLY A 156 4.66 -21.34 -6.34
C GLY A 156 3.76 -21.78 -7.50
N GLN A 157 3.91 -21.17 -8.70
CA GLN A 157 3.07 -21.46 -9.86
C GLN A 157 3.89 -22.16 -10.96
N ALA A 158 3.51 -23.40 -11.31
CA ALA A 158 4.22 -24.19 -12.31
C ALA A 158 4.28 -23.50 -13.69
N ASP A 159 3.20 -22.82 -14.08
CA ASP A 159 3.09 -22.12 -15.37
C ASP A 159 3.94 -20.85 -15.44
N LEU A 160 4.24 -20.23 -14.29
CA LEU A 160 5.04 -18.99 -14.21
C LEU A 160 6.51 -19.28 -13.89
N ALA A 161 6.84 -20.48 -13.45
CA ALA A 161 8.20 -20.87 -13.10
C ALA A 161 9.26 -20.63 -14.22
N PRO A 162 8.95 -20.80 -15.53
CA PRO A 162 9.91 -20.47 -16.59
C PRO A 162 10.33 -19.00 -16.65
N TYR A 163 9.51 -18.10 -16.10
CA TYR A 163 9.81 -16.66 -16.09
C TYR A 163 10.63 -16.21 -14.87
N LEU A 164 11.02 -17.14 -13.98
CA LEU A 164 11.82 -16.82 -12.78
C LEU A 164 13.16 -16.17 -13.11
N GLU A 165 13.76 -16.52 -14.25
CA GLU A 165 15.03 -15.95 -14.70
C GLU A 165 14.94 -14.43 -14.95
N HIS A 166 13.73 -13.92 -15.21
CA HIS A 166 13.50 -12.49 -15.40
C HIS A 166 13.25 -11.73 -14.08
N PHE A 167 13.08 -12.46 -12.97
CA PHE A 167 12.89 -11.90 -11.62
C PHE A 167 14.19 -11.88 -10.80
N ALA A 168 15.21 -12.59 -11.22
CA ALA A 168 16.53 -12.65 -10.58
C ALA A 168 17.51 -11.67 -11.22
#